data_b39f72c998d962ae27bb170f09fb57c8
#
_entry.id   b39f72c998d962ae27bb170f09fb57c8
#
_cell.length_a   1.000
_cell.length_b   1.000
_cell.length_c   1.000
_cell.angle_alpha   90.00
_cell.angle_beta   90.00
_cell.angle_gamma   90.00
#
_symmetry.space_group_name_H-M   'P 1'
#
loop_
_entity.id
_entity.type
_entity.pdbx_description
1 polymer ?
#
loop_
_entity_poly.entity_id
_entity_poly.type
_entity_poly.pdbx_seq_one_letter_code
_entity_poly.pdbx_strand_id
1 'polypeptide(L)'
;MSVSKTIVISCAGMGTRLGIGSTKALIDIDGKPLIIRQLELLKDFDDIRIVVGYQMEKVIEVVNSYRKDILFVFNHDYRNTGTGGSFSRAIKHAAELVVSLDGDLLVHPDDLMRVLHSDKECVCGAVPCTEDPMLMKTLTQNGPIYGVGFSREEGEYEWTGLAQVKTARLTPGDHHVCDMMVPLLPLPMELIRTKEIDTMADYEHAVAWVKSGYAD
;
A
#
# COMPACT_ATOMS: atom_id res chain seq x y z
N MET A 1 13.62 -22.24 -3.06
CA MET A 1 12.96 -21.71 -1.85
C MET A 1 12.52 -20.29 -2.20
N SER A 2 11.28 -19.91 -1.94
CA SER A 2 10.82 -18.52 -2.13
C SER A 2 11.55 -17.63 -1.11
N VAL A 3 11.82 -16.39 -1.51
CA VAL A 3 12.43 -15.39 -0.63
C VAL A 3 11.43 -15.02 0.47
N SER A 4 11.90 -14.93 1.72
CA SER A 4 11.05 -14.53 2.84
C SER A 4 10.61 -13.06 2.70
N LYS A 5 9.33 -12.78 3.02
CA LYS A 5 8.73 -11.45 2.86
C LYS A 5 8.06 -10.98 4.13
N THR A 6 8.21 -9.70 4.40
CA THR A 6 7.39 -8.97 5.38
C THR A 6 6.44 -8.05 4.61
N ILE A 7 5.15 -8.14 4.90
CA ILE A 7 4.14 -7.24 4.32
C ILE A 7 3.76 -6.20 5.36
N VAL A 8 3.93 -4.93 5.02
CA VAL A 8 3.61 -3.80 5.90
C VAL A 8 2.39 -3.07 5.35
N ILE A 9 1.30 -3.05 6.11
CA ILE A 9 0.09 -2.30 5.78
C ILE A 9 0.05 -1.03 6.62
N SER A 10 0.03 0.13 5.97
CA SER A 10 0.03 1.45 6.63
C SER A 10 -1.40 1.92 6.92
N CYS A 11 -1.86 1.79 8.18
CA CYS A 11 -3.20 2.18 8.65
C CYS A 11 -3.17 3.30 9.70
N ALA A 12 -2.09 4.05 9.81
CA ALA A 12 -1.91 5.05 10.86
C ALA A 12 -2.57 6.41 10.56
N GLY A 13 -2.93 6.69 9.30
CA GLY A 13 -3.44 7.96 8.83
C GLY A 13 -4.85 8.31 9.31
N MET A 14 -5.17 9.62 9.36
CA MET A 14 -6.47 10.14 9.84
C MET A 14 -7.59 10.09 8.80
N GLY A 15 -7.29 9.98 7.51
CA GLY A 15 -8.28 9.92 6.44
C GLY A 15 -9.22 11.15 6.36
N THR A 16 -8.70 12.35 6.64
CA THR A 16 -9.52 13.57 6.85
C THR A 16 -10.29 14.01 5.61
N ARG A 17 -9.78 13.75 4.41
CA ARG A 17 -10.41 14.16 3.13
C ARG A 17 -11.78 13.49 2.89
N LEU A 18 -11.94 12.25 3.32
CA LEU A 18 -13.19 11.50 3.14
C LEU A 18 -14.31 11.94 4.10
N GLY A 19 -13.98 12.64 5.20
CA GLY A 19 -14.97 13.21 6.13
C GLY A 19 -15.80 12.22 6.96
N ILE A 20 -15.48 10.93 6.94
CA ILE A 20 -16.27 9.88 7.62
C ILE A 20 -15.93 9.72 9.11
N GLY A 21 -14.97 10.49 9.64
CA GLY A 21 -14.57 10.43 11.06
C GLY A 21 -13.94 9.10 11.50
N SER A 22 -13.54 8.27 10.53
CA SER A 22 -12.88 6.96 10.75
C SER A 22 -11.61 6.86 9.93
N THR A 23 -10.73 5.93 10.32
CA THR A 23 -9.58 5.58 9.46
C THR A 23 -10.06 4.88 8.19
N LYS A 24 -9.44 5.19 7.06
CA LYS A 24 -9.81 4.65 5.74
C LYS A 24 -9.74 3.11 5.69
N ALA A 25 -8.81 2.50 6.43
CA ALA A 25 -8.67 1.04 6.50
C ALA A 25 -9.95 0.32 7.02
N LEU A 26 -10.81 1.02 7.76
CA LEU A 26 -12.06 0.49 8.31
C LEU A 26 -13.29 0.82 7.45
N ILE A 27 -13.13 1.45 6.29
CA ILE A 27 -14.23 1.72 5.39
C ILE A 27 -14.86 0.38 4.95
N ASP A 28 -16.18 0.31 5.09
CA ASP A 28 -16.93 -0.84 4.59
C ASP A 28 -17.05 -0.77 3.05
N ILE A 29 -16.52 -1.77 2.38
CA ILE A 29 -16.66 -1.93 0.93
C ILE A 29 -17.53 -3.17 0.70
N ASP A 30 -18.79 -2.97 0.36
CA ASP A 30 -19.76 -4.04 0.10
C ASP A 30 -19.84 -5.07 1.24
N GLY A 31 -20.11 -4.57 2.47
CA GLY A 31 -20.31 -5.40 3.67
C GLY A 31 -19.03 -5.90 4.33
N LYS A 32 -17.84 -5.41 3.93
CA LYS A 32 -16.57 -5.85 4.49
C LYS A 32 -15.57 -4.70 4.62
N PRO A 33 -14.94 -4.48 5.80
CA PRO A 33 -13.88 -3.49 5.96
C PRO A 33 -12.72 -3.69 4.97
N LEU A 34 -12.19 -2.61 4.42
CA LEU A 34 -11.11 -2.64 3.44
C LEU A 34 -9.89 -3.43 3.93
N ILE A 35 -9.48 -3.22 5.18
CA ILE A 35 -8.36 -3.97 5.78
C ILE A 35 -8.61 -5.49 5.79
N ILE A 36 -9.86 -5.92 5.99
CA ILE A 36 -10.18 -7.35 5.97
C ILE A 36 -10.10 -7.91 4.55
N ARG A 37 -10.51 -7.13 3.53
CA ARG A 37 -10.31 -7.52 2.13
C ARG A 37 -8.84 -7.70 1.78
N GLN A 38 -7.97 -6.80 2.24
CA GLN A 38 -6.53 -6.94 2.05
C GLN A 38 -6.00 -8.20 2.77
N LEU A 39 -6.40 -8.43 4.02
CA LEU A 39 -5.95 -9.59 4.80
C LEU A 39 -6.43 -10.94 4.23
N GLU A 40 -7.59 -10.99 3.58
CA GLU A 40 -8.07 -12.19 2.88
C GLU A 40 -7.14 -12.59 1.72
N LEU A 41 -6.63 -11.61 0.98
CA LEU A 41 -5.65 -11.85 -0.08
C LEU A 41 -4.29 -12.27 0.48
N LEU A 42 -3.98 -11.89 1.71
CA LEU A 42 -2.70 -12.17 2.37
C LEU A 42 -2.73 -13.41 3.28
N LYS A 43 -3.74 -14.27 3.15
CA LYS A 43 -3.94 -15.43 4.04
C LYS A 43 -2.75 -16.42 4.08
N ASP A 44 -1.97 -16.50 3.01
CA ASP A 44 -0.86 -17.44 2.85
C ASP A 44 0.50 -16.80 3.23
N PHE A 45 0.49 -15.59 3.82
CA PHE A 45 1.69 -14.89 4.28
C PHE A 45 1.73 -14.83 5.81
N ASP A 46 2.90 -15.14 6.39
CA ASP A 46 3.09 -15.27 7.85
C ASP A 46 3.58 -13.98 8.53
N ASP A 47 4.42 -13.16 7.88
CA ASP A 47 4.92 -11.90 8.46
C ASP A 47 4.17 -10.71 7.89
N ILE A 48 3.00 -10.43 8.50
CA ILE A 48 2.19 -9.26 8.19
C ILE A 48 2.25 -8.30 9.38
N ARG A 49 2.58 -7.05 9.08
CA ARG A 49 2.68 -5.97 10.05
C ARG A 49 1.71 -4.85 9.69
N ILE A 50 0.87 -4.45 10.63
CA ILE A 50 -0.07 -3.36 10.44
C ILE A 50 0.40 -2.19 11.28
N VAL A 51 0.72 -1.06 10.62
CA VAL A 51 1.08 0.16 11.33
C VAL A 51 -0.20 0.91 11.68
N VAL A 52 -0.41 1.10 12.98
CA VAL A 52 -1.59 1.77 13.53
C VAL A 52 -1.21 3.10 14.21
N GLY A 53 -2.14 4.06 14.19
CA GLY A 53 -1.97 5.38 14.78
C GLY A 53 -3.32 5.98 15.15
N TYR A 54 -3.96 6.71 14.24
CA TYR A 54 -5.30 7.23 14.45
C TYR A 54 -6.33 6.11 14.64
N GLN A 55 -7.12 6.19 15.71
CA GLN A 55 -8.14 5.17 16.07
C GLN A 55 -7.58 3.73 16.10
N MET A 56 -6.36 3.57 16.58
CA MET A 56 -5.64 2.30 16.60
C MET A 56 -6.43 1.17 17.25
N GLU A 57 -7.17 1.45 18.32
CA GLU A 57 -7.95 0.46 19.06
C GLU A 57 -9.01 -0.19 18.16
N LYS A 58 -9.68 0.61 17.32
CA LYS A 58 -10.70 0.12 16.39
C LYS A 58 -10.09 -0.76 15.28
N VAL A 59 -8.93 -0.35 14.74
CA VAL A 59 -8.22 -1.15 13.73
C VAL A 59 -7.80 -2.49 14.33
N ILE A 60 -7.21 -2.47 15.51
CA ILE A 60 -6.76 -3.69 16.22
C ILE A 60 -7.95 -4.61 16.52
N GLU A 61 -9.08 -4.09 16.98
CA GLU A 61 -10.30 -4.86 17.26
C GLU A 61 -10.81 -5.56 15.99
N VAL A 62 -10.98 -4.81 14.91
CA VAL A 62 -11.47 -5.34 13.62
C VAL A 62 -10.50 -6.38 13.05
N VAL A 63 -9.20 -6.11 13.02
CA VAL A 63 -8.19 -7.06 12.55
C VAL A 63 -8.19 -8.33 13.40
N ASN A 64 -8.20 -8.20 14.72
CA ASN A 64 -8.21 -9.33 15.65
C ASN A 64 -9.51 -10.15 15.60
N SER A 65 -10.60 -9.61 15.08
CA SER A 65 -11.82 -10.40 14.85
C SER A 65 -11.66 -11.40 13.70
N TYR A 66 -10.75 -11.11 12.78
CA TYR A 66 -10.48 -11.92 11.58
C TYR A 66 -9.21 -12.78 11.72
N ARG A 67 -8.07 -12.15 12.13
CA ARG A 67 -6.75 -12.80 12.17
C ARG A 67 -5.97 -12.38 13.42
N LYS A 68 -5.31 -13.34 14.10
CA LYS A 68 -4.65 -13.13 15.40
C LYS A 68 -3.12 -13.09 15.36
N ASP A 69 -2.53 -13.46 14.26
CA ASP A 69 -1.08 -13.59 14.04
C ASP A 69 -0.48 -12.34 13.38
N ILE A 70 -1.12 -11.18 13.54
CA ILE A 70 -0.66 -9.90 13.00
C ILE A 70 0.24 -9.19 14.01
N LEU A 71 1.37 -8.67 13.53
CA LEU A 71 2.23 -7.79 14.32
C LEU A 71 1.75 -6.34 14.18
N PHE A 72 1.18 -5.77 15.23
CA PHE A 72 0.85 -4.34 15.26
C PHE A 72 2.07 -3.50 15.61
N VAL A 73 2.31 -2.48 14.79
CA VAL A 73 3.38 -1.49 14.98
C VAL A 73 2.75 -0.13 15.23
N PHE A 74 3.13 0.52 16.33
CA PHE A 74 2.51 1.78 16.74
C PHE A 74 3.28 2.98 16.20
N ASN A 75 2.58 3.86 15.47
CA ASN A 75 3.07 5.18 15.12
C ASN A 75 2.32 6.23 15.94
N HIS A 76 2.81 6.56 17.14
CA HIS A 76 2.22 7.60 17.99
C HIS A 76 2.40 9.01 17.44
N ASP A 77 3.35 9.19 16.53
CA ASP A 77 3.66 10.46 15.89
C ASP A 77 3.04 10.59 14.47
N TYR A 78 1.95 9.87 14.22
CA TYR A 78 1.28 9.80 12.92
C TYR A 78 0.83 11.15 12.36
N ARG A 79 0.71 12.19 13.22
CA ARG A 79 0.31 13.55 12.81
C ARG A 79 1.46 14.33 12.17
N ASN A 80 2.70 14.00 12.52
CA ASN A 80 3.90 14.74 12.12
C ASN A 80 4.78 13.94 11.15
N THR A 81 4.43 12.68 10.87
CA THR A 81 5.18 11.81 9.97
C THR A 81 4.35 11.41 8.76
N GLY A 82 4.98 11.27 7.61
CA GLY A 82 4.37 10.72 6.41
C GLY A 82 4.23 9.18 6.47
N THR A 83 3.79 8.57 5.36
CA THR A 83 3.68 7.11 5.23
C THR A 83 5.03 6.41 5.40
N GLY A 84 6.13 7.05 5.00
CA GLY A 84 7.50 6.56 5.21
C GLY A 84 7.87 6.44 6.68
N GLY A 85 7.42 7.36 7.54
CA GLY A 85 7.62 7.27 8.98
C GLY A 85 6.90 6.07 9.60
N SER A 86 5.70 5.75 9.13
CA SER A 86 4.97 4.53 9.49
C SER A 86 5.71 3.28 9.02
N PHE A 87 6.08 3.25 7.75
CA PHE A 87 6.79 2.12 7.14
C PHE A 87 8.14 1.86 7.80
N SER A 88 8.93 2.91 8.09
CA SER A 88 10.24 2.83 8.77
C SER A 88 10.17 2.15 10.13
N ARG A 89 9.08 2.35 10.89
CA ARG A 89 8.87 1.68 12.18
C ARG A 89 8.64 0.19 12.02
N ALA A 90 7.99 -0.21 10.93
CA ALA A 90 7.59 -1.58 10.66
C ALA A 90 8.69 -2.43 9.99
N ILE A 91 9.66 -1.84 9.29
CA ILE A 91 10.70 -2.59 8.59
C ILE A 91 11.84 -3.06 9.50
N LYS A 92 11.85 -2.67 10.78
CA LYS A 92 12.86 -3.13 11.73
C LYS A 92 12.79 -4.66 11.86
N HIS A 93 13.90 -5.35 11.60
CA HIS A 93 13.96 -6.81 11.57
C HIS A 93 12.97 -7.45 10.57
N ALA A 94 12.66 -6.79 9.48
CA ALA A 94 11.87 -7.36 8.40
C ALA A 94 12.66 -8.44 7.66
N ALA A 95 11.94 -9.29 6.94
CA ALA A 95 12.48 -10.32 6.08
C ALA A 95 13.37 -9.74 4.95
N GLU A 96 13.94 -10.59 4.10
CA GLU A 96 14.83 -10.15 3.01
C GLU A 96 14.13 -9.17 2.05
N LEU A 97 12.87 -9.45 1.67
CA LEU A 97 12.00 -8.55 0.94
C LEU A 97 10.96 -7.95 1.86
N VAL A 98 10.70 -6.66 1.70
CA VAL A 98 9.59 -5.99 2.36
C VAL A 98 8.66 -5.37 1.32
N VAL A 99 7.37 -5.51 1.59
CA VAL A 99 6.29 -4.95 0.78
C VAL A 99 5.65 -3.79 1.54
N SER A 100 5.56 -2.63 0.90
CA SER A 100 4.70 -1.52 1.36
C SER A 100 3.33 -1.67 0.72
N LEU A 101 2.27 -1.53 1.51
CA LEU A 101 0.88 -1.52 1.06
C LEU A 101 0.11 -0.46 1.86
N ASP A 102 -0.56 0.47 1.19
CA ASP A 102 -1.36 1.47 1.89
C ASP A 102 -2.73 0.89 2.31
N GLY A 103 -3.17 1.25 3.52
CA GLY A 103 -4.38 0.70 4.14
C GLY A 103 -5.69 1.20 3.53
N ASP A 104 -5.63 2.17 2.62
CA ASP A 104 -6.74 2.74 1.85
C ASP A 104 -6.73 2.30 0.37
N LEU A 105 -5.80 1.44 -0.02
CA LEU A 105 -5.64 0.95 -1.37
C LEU A 105 -6.41 -0.36 -1.58
N LEU A 106 -7.36 -0.35 -2.49
CA LEU A 106 -8.01 -1.55 -3.01
C LEU A 106 -7.27 -2.00 -4.28
N VAL A 107 -6.65 -3.18 -4.25
CA VAL A 107 -5.87 -3.73 -5.37
C VAL A 107 -6.64 -4.89 -5.99
N HIS A 108 -6.60 -5.01 -7.32
CA HIS A 108 -7.13 -6.19 -8.01
C HIS A 108 -6.42 -7.46 -7.49
N PRO A 109 -7.16 -8.51 -7.08
CA PRO A 109 -6.58 -9.70 -6.46
C PRO A 109 -5.44 -10.34 -7.27
N ASP A 110 -5.63 -10.54 -8.57
CA ASP A 110 -4.62 -11.17 -9.43
C ASP A 110 -3.35 -10.33 -9.55
N ASP A 111 -3.49 -9.00 -9.59
CA ASP A 111 -2.33 -8.09 -9.70
C ASP A 111 -1.53 -8.07 -8.40
N LEU A 112 -2.22 -8.02 -7.24
CA LEU A 112 -1.55 -8.11 -5.94
C LEU A 112 -0.80 -9.44 -5.81
N MET A 113 -1.45 -10.56 -6.13
CA MET A 113 -0.82 -11.86 -6.04
C MET A 113 0.35 -12.03 -7.01
N ARG A 114 0.28 -11.45 -8.22
CA ARG A 114 1.40 -11.43 -9.17
C ARG A 114 2.62 -10.72 -8.58
N VAL A 115 2.44 -9.57 -7.92
CA VAL A 115 3.52 -8.83 -7.25
C VAL A 115 4.06 -9.67 -6.08
N LEU A 116 3.20 -10.18 -5.21
CA LEU A 116 3.59 -10.88 -4.00
C LEU A 116 4.26 -12.24 -4.25
N HIS A 117 3.91 -12.93 -5.33
CA HIS A 117 4.56 -14.19 -5.70
C HIS A 117 5.88 -14.00 -6.46
N SER A 118 6.19 -12.77 -6.90
CA SER A 118 7.47 -12.45 -7.51
C SER A 118 8.54 -12.23 -6.43
N ASP A 119 9.73 -12.79 -6.61
CA ASP A 119 10.89 -12.54 -5.75
C ASP A 119 11.73 -11.33 -6.23
N LYS A 120 11.20 -10.52 -7.15
CA LYS A 120 11.89 -9.36 -7.73
C LYS A 120 11.48 -8.07 -7.03
N GLU A 121 12.42 -7.14 -6.93
CA GLU A 121 12.11 -5.77 -6.52
C GLU A 121 11.28 -5.08 -7.61
N CYS A 122 10.27 -4.32 -7.18
CA CYS A 122 9.47 -3.49 -8.06
C CYS A 122 8.81 -2.33 -7.32
N VAL A 123 8.41 -1.32 -8.08
CA VAL A 123 7.41 -0.31 -7.70
C VAL A 123 6.15 -0.55 -8.51
N CYS A 124 4.99 -0.22 -7.98
CA CYS A 124 3.73 -0.44 -8.67
C CYS A 124 3.11 0.89 -9.08
N GLY A 125 2.66 0.96 -10.33
CA GLY A 125 1.95 2.10 -10.90
C GLY A 125 0.58 1.70 -11.42
N ALA A 126 -0.34 2.66 -11.46
CA ALA A 126 -1.66 2.51 -12.03
C ALA A 126 -1.95 3.63 -13.04
N VAL A 127 -3.02 3.48 -13.82
CA VAL A 127 -3.55 4.59 -14.61
C VAL A 127 -3.99 5.69 -13.64
N PRO A 128 -3.56 6.96 -13.82
CA PRO A 128 -3.92 8.05 -12.93
C PRO A 128 -5.43 8.18 -12.79
N CYS A 129 -5.93 8.23 -11.56
CA CYS A 129 -7.35 8.33 -11.28
C CYS A 129 -7.69 9.23 -10.07
N THR A 130 -6.72 9.68 -9.28
CA THR A 130 -6.94 10.61 -8.16
C THR A 130 -6.84 12.07 -8.63
N GLU A 131 -7.38 13.01 -7.85
CA GLU A 131 -7.37 14.44 -8.19
C GLU A 131 -5.96 15.07 -8.12
N ASP A 132 -5.10 14.59 -7.21
CA ASP A 132 -3.74 15.10 -7.00
C ASP A 132 -2.75 13.92 -6.90
N PRO A 133 -2.51 13.21 -8.02
CA PRO A 133 -1.69 12.01 -8.00
C PRO A 133 -0.22 12.30 -7.75
N MET A 134 0.46 11.43 -7.03
CA MET A 134 1.91 11.32 -7.14
C MET A 134 2.21 10.53 -8.41
N LEU A 135 2.71 11.20 -9.43
CA LEU A 135 3.03 10.58 -10.71
C LEU A 135 4.41 9.93 -10.69
N MET A 136 4.55 8.85 -11.42
CA MET A 136 5.81 8.15 -11.64
C MET A 136 6.30 8.41 -13.05
N LYS A 137 7.53 8.95 -13.14
CA LYS A 137 8.27 9.05 -14.41
C LYS A 137 8.80 7.68 -14.76
N THR A 138 8.66 7.29 -16.01
CA THR A 138 9.04 5.95 -16.45
C THR A 138 10.04 5.96 -17.61
N LEU A 139 10.72 4.82 -17.76
CA LEU A 139 11.59 4.51 -18.89
C LEU A 139 11.26 3.10 -19.36
N THR A 140 10.92 2.96 -20.64
CA THR A 140 10.78 1.64 -21.26
C THR A 140 12.13 1.21 -21.85
N GLN A 141 12.64 0.07 -21.40
CA GLN A 141 13.89 -0.47 -21.89
C GLN A 141 13.70 -1.93 -22.33
N ASN A 142 13.82 -2.21 -23.62
CA ASN A 142 13.69 -3.56 -24.18
C ASN A 142 12.39 -4.30 -23.80
N GLY A 143 11.28 -3.56 -23.64
CA GLY A 143 9.97 -4.07 -23.27
C GLY A 143 9.57 -3.83 -21.81
N PRO A 144 10.37 -4.13 -20.77
CA PRO A 144 10.05 -3.78 -19.39
C PRO A 144 10.00 -2.28 -19.15
N ILE A 145 9.08 -1.85 -18.28
CA ILE A 145 8.95 -0.48 -17.81
C ILE A 145 9.70 -0.36 -16.47
N TYR A 146 10.39 0.76 -16.28
CA TYR A 146 11.09 1.09 -15.05
C TYR A 146 10.58 2.42 -14.49
N GLY A 147 10.30 2.48 -13.19
CA GLY A 147 10.15 3.75 -12.49
C GLY A 147 11.51 4.41 -12.31
N VAL A 148 11.62 5.68 -12.70
CA VAL A 148 12.88 6.44 -12.66
C VAL A 148 12.79 7.69 -11.80
N GLY A 149 11.60 8.08 -11.34
CA GLY A 149 11.39 9.24 -10.48
C GLY A 149 9.91 9.42 -10.13
N PHE A 150 9.66 10.32 -9.17
CA PHE A 150 8.31 10.73 -8.75
C PHE A 150 8.15 12.23 -8.96
N SER A 151 6.94 12.68 -9.31
CA SER A 151 6.62 14.10 -9.54
C SER A 151 5.13 14.34 -9.32
N ARG A 152 4.75 15.56 -8.87
CA ARG A 152 3.35 16.00 -8.85
C ARG A 152 2.92 16.61 -10.19
N GLU A 153 3.84 16.94 -11.06
CA GLU A 153 3.59 17.71 -12.27
C GLU A 153 3.61 16.85 -13.54
N GLU A 154 4.49 15.83 -13.59
CA GLU A 154 4.71 15.04 -14.79
C GLU A 154 5.04 13.57 -14.49
N GLY A 155 4.47 12.68 -15.25
CA GLY A 155 4.65 11.22 -15.18
C GLY A 155 3.53 10.51 -15.92
N GLU A 156 3.76 9.25 -16.28
CA GLU A 156 2.81 8.47 -17.08
C GLU A 156 1.83 7.67 -16.23
N TYR A 157 2.24 7.32 -15.01
CA TYR A 157 1.46 6.46 -14.13
C TYR A 157 1.39 7.06 -12.73
N GLU A 158 0.33 6.76 -12.01
CA GLU A 158 0.16 7.14 -10.62
C GLU A 158 0.88 6.13 -9.72
N TRP A 159 1.65 6.63 -8.74
CA TRP A 159 2.23 5.84 -7.66
C TRP A 159 1.15 5.32 -6.73
N THR A 160 1.14 4.00 -6.49
CA THR A 160 0.06 3.34 -5.77
C THR A 160 0.34 3.10 -4.28
N GLY A 161 1.52 3.47 -3.77
CA GLY A 161 1.93 3.07 -2.42
C GLY A 161 2.44 1.62 -2.32
N LEU A 162 2.18 0.79 -3.32
CA LEU A 162 2.65 -0.60 -3.35
C LEU A 162 4.05 -0.69 -3.96
N ALA A 163 4.98 -1.22 -3.19
CA ALA A 163 6.33 -1.55 -3.65
C ALA A 163 6.85 -2.79 -2.94
N GLN A 164 7.72 -3.54 -3.60
CA GLN A 164 8.46 -4.67 -3.04
C GLN A 164 9.95 -4.44 -3.26
N VAL A 165 10.71 -4.33 -2.18
CA VAL A 165 12.15 -4.03 -2.24
C VAL A 165 12.93 -4.82 -1.20
N LYS A 166 14.25 -4.95 -1.41
CA LYS A 166 15.13 -5.56 -0.41
C LYS A 166 15.24 -4.66 0.82
N THR A 167 14.92 -5.21 1.98
CA THR A 167 14.99 -4.51 3.28
C THR A 167 16.34 -3.85 3.52
N ALA A 168 17.43 -4.52 3.14
CA ALA A 168 18.79 -4.02 3.33
C ALA A 168 19.13 -2.76 2.49
N ARG A 169 18.34 -2.43 1.48
CA ARG A 169 18.53 -1.23 0.64
C ARG A 169 17.80 -0.01 1.18
N LEU A 170 16.86 -0.20 2.11
CA LEU A 170 16.06 0.89 2.65
C LEU A 170 16.82 1.68 3.71
N THR A 171 16.69 2.99 3.62
CA THR A 171 17.07 3.92 4.69
C THR A 171 15.79 4.42 5.37
N PRO A 172 15.62 4.21 6.69
CA PRO A 172 14.46 4.75 7.41
C PRO A 172 14.34 6.26 7.27
N GLY A 173 13.11 6.75 7.15
CA GLY A 173 12.80 8.18 7.02
C GLY A 173 11.38 8.49 7.53
N ASP A 174 11.08 9.77 7.77
CA ASP A 174 9.78 10.23 8.31
C ASP A 174 8.87 10.87 7.25
N HIS A 175 9.35 11.01 6.01
CA HIS A 175 8.59 11.56 4.88
C HIS A 175 7.57 10.55 4.32
N HIS A 176 7.47 10.41 2.99
CA HIS A 176 6.59 9.44 2.35
C HIS A 176 7.36 8.19 1.87
N VAL A 177 6.65 7.09 1.61
CA VAL A 177 7.29 5.86 1.10
C VAL A 177 7.94 6.11 -0.25
N CYS A 178 7.33 6.92 -1.14
CA CYS A 178 7.96 7.28 -2.43
C CYS A 178 9.34 7.92 -2.25
N ASP A 179 9.53 8.77 -1.22
CA ASP A 179 10.84 9.38 -0.94
C ASP A 179 11.89 8.33 -0.58
N MET A 180 11.48 7.27 0.13
CA MET A 180 12.36 6.14 0.45
C MET A 180 12.70 5.29 -0.78
N MET A 181 11.85 5.31 -1.80
CA MET A 181 12.11 4.59 -3.07
C MET A 181 13.07 5.37 -3.99
N VAL A 182 13.12 6.70 -3.92
CA VAL A 182 13.98 7.53 -4.81
C VAL A 182 15.43 7.04 -4.88
N PRO A 183 16.13 6.74 -3.75
CA PRO A 183 17.52 6.28 -3.80
C PRO A 183 17.69 4.88 -4.42
N LEU A 184 16.60 4.13 -4.59
CA LEU A 184 16.61 2.76 -5.12
C LEU A 184 16.39 2.71 -6.63
N LEU A 185 15.87 3.80 -7.22
CA LEU A 185 15.55 3.89 -8.63
C LEU A 185 16.82 3.85 -9.52
N PRO A 186 16.75 3.32 -10.76
CA PRO A 186 15.54 2.78 -11.38
C PRO A 186 15.15 1.39 -10.83
N LEU A 187 13.83 1.16 -10.70
CA LEU A 187 13.27 -0.14 -10.33
C LEU A 187 12.28 -0.62 -11.40
N PRO A 188 12.19 -1.94 -11.65
CA PRO A 188 11.10 -2.48 -12.47
C PRO A 188 9.76 -1.97 -11.98
N MET A 189 8.88 -1.60 -12.91
CA MET A 189 7.53 -1.15 -12.58
C MET A 189 6.50 -2.19 -13.03
N GLU A 190 5.64 -2.58 -12.09
CA GLU A 190 4.48 -3.42 -12.35
C GLU A 190 3.24 -2.53 -12.49
N LEU A 191 2.52 -2.67 -13.60
CA LEU A 191 1.21 -2.04 -13.76
C LEU A 191 0.16 -2.88 -13.05
N ILE A 192 -0.62 -2.23 -12.19
CA ILE A 192 -1.66 -2.86 -11.40
C ILE A 192 -2.97 -2.09 -11.50
N ARG A 193 -4.08 -2.78 -11.37
CA ARG A 193 -5.41 -2.19 -11.28
C ARG A 193 -5.72 -1.90 -9.81
N THR A 194 -6.07 -0.65 -9.52
CA THR A 194 -6.34 -0.21 -8.15
C THR A 194 -7.48 0.79 -8.08
N LYS A 195 -8.02 0.94 -6.87
CA LYS A 195 -8.81 2.10 -6.45
C LYS A 195 -8.27 2.59 -5.11
N GLU A 196 -7.81 3.83 -5.07
CA GLU A 196 -7.51 4.53 -3.82
C GLU A 196 -8.78 5.24 -3.34
N ILE A 197 -9.06 5.24 -2.05
CA ILE A 197 -10.30 5.79 -1.51
C ILE A 197 -9.99 7.08 -0.77
N ASP A 198 -10.05 8.19 -1.49
CA ASP A 198 -9.79 9.54 -0.98
C ASP A 198 -11.06 10.37 -0.82
N THR A 199 -12.01 10.19 -1.69
CA THR A 199 -13.29 10.92 -1.76
C THR A 199 -14.49 9.97 -1.72
N MET A 200 -15.70 10.55 -1.59
CA MET A 200 -16.94 9.75 -1.68
C MET A 200 -17.14 9.15 -3.08
N ALA A 201 -16.71 9.85 -4.13
CA ALA A 201 -16.78 9.33 -5.50
C ALA A 201 -15.86 8.11 -5.67
N ASP A 202 -14.65 8.15 -5.12
CA ASP A 202 -13.73 6.99 -5.12
C ASP A 202 -14.31 5.81 -4.37
N TYR A 203 -14.98 6.08 -3.24
CA TYR A 203 -15.70 5.05 -2.48
C TYR A 203 -16.78 4.36 -3.33
N GLU A 204 -17.63 5.13 -4.00
CA GLU A 204 -18.69 4.59 -4.86
C GLU A 204 -18.10 3.76 -6.00
N HIS A 205 -17.02 4.22 -6.63
CA HIS A 205 -16.31 3.48 -7.67
C HIS A 205 -15.70 2.18 -7.12
N ALA A 206 -15.09 2.22 -5.92
CA ALA A 206 -14.52 1.03 -5.29
C ALA A 206 -15.60 -0.02 -4.97
N VAL A 207 -16.75 0.40 -4.43
CA VAL A 207 -17.90 -0.48 -4.18
C VAL A 207 -18.43 -1.10 -5.46
N ALA A 208 -18.62 -0.30 -6.52
CA ALA A 208 -19.08 -0.79 -7.82
C ALA A 208 -18.10 -1.80 -8.41
N TRP A 209 -16.80 -1.53 -8.31
CA TRP A 209 -15.75 -2.41 -8.81
C TRP A 209 -15.72 -3.77 -8.09
N VAL A 210 -15.85 -3.78 -6.77
CA VAL A 210 -15.95 -5.04 -6.00
C VAL A 210 -17.21 -5.82 -6.39
N LYS A 211 -18.37 -5.15 -6.52
CA LYS A 211 -19.63 -5.78 -6.92
C LYS A 211 -19.59 -6.38 -8.33
N SER A 212 -18.82 -5.80 -9.23
CA SER A 212 -18.61 -6.35 -10.58
C SER A 212 -17.64 -7.54 -10.62
N GLY A 213 -17.07 -7.95 -9.46
CA GLY A 213 -16.00 -8.95 -9.39
C GLY A 213 -14.67 -8.45 -9.94
N TYR A 214 -14.39 -7.15 -9.74
CA TYR A 214 -13.20 -6.46 -10.26
C TYR A 214 -13.12 -6.38 -11.79
N ALA A 215 -14.27 -6.35 -12.45
CA ALA A 215 -14.33 -6.14 -13.91
C ALA A 215 -13.93 -4.69 -14.25
N ASP A 216 -13.15 -4.53 -15.35
CA ASP A 216 -12.72 -3.24 -15.91
C ASP A 216 -13.89 -2.52 -16.59
#